data_6112c3752ee29cc34ae13e7e22c5dbe5
#
_entry.id   6112c3752ee29cc34ae13e7e22c5dbe5
#
_cell.length_a   1.000
_cell.length_b   1.000
_cell.length_c   1.000
_cell.angle_alpha   90.00
_cell.angle_beta   90.00
_cell.angle_gamma   90.00
#
_symmetry.space_group_name_H-M   'P 1'
#
loop_
_entity.id
_entity.type
_entity.pdbx_description
1 polymer ?
#
loop_
_entity_poly.entity_id
_entity_poly.type
_entity_poly.pdbx_seq_one_letter_code
_entity_poly.pdbx_strand_id
1 'polypeptide(L)'
;MWRDIERRAKFYGFFAKVPVPYPLTEFDLANKIAILGLKEGWGVEYIRLTYKRWFQEGKEPAVEPNISEIFKLLNLDHEKTMNKANAEPINNMYEANTNLARQKKIFGSPTFIYKNENFWGDDRMEDSIKWAKN
;
A
#
# COMPACT_ATOMS: atom_id res chain seq x y z
N MET A 1 -13.89 -8.99 -8.23
CA MET A 1 -12.87 -8.06 -7.69
C MET A 1 -12.96 -6.67 -8.33
N TRP A 2 -12.61 -6.46 -9.61
CA TRP A 2 -12.56 -5.11 -10.23
C TRP A 2 -13.87 -4.34 -10.17
N ARG A 3 -15.00 -4.99 -10.46
CA ARG A 3 -16.31 -4.36 -10.38
C ARG A 3 -16.69 -3.90 -8.98
N ASP A 4 -16.21 -4.60 -7.97
CA ASP A 4 -16.42 -4.21 -6.58
C ASP A 4 -15.55 -3.01 -6.18
N ILE A 5 -14.29 -3.00 -6.58
CA ILE A 5 -13.41 -1.84 -6.41
C ILE A 5 -14.02 -0.59 -7.05
N GLU A 6 -14.56 -0.71 -8.26
CA GLU A 6 -15.23 0.41 -8.95
C GLU A 6 -16.45 0.94 -8.16
N ARG A 7 -17.30 0.04 -7.65
CA ARG A 7 -18.46 0.42 -6.84
C ARG A 7 -18.04 1.11 -5.54
N ARG A 8 -17.04 0.55 -4.84
CA ARG A 8 -16.55 1.11 -3.58
C ARG A 8 -15.88 2.47 -3.80
N ALA A 9 -15.05 2.60 -4.84
CA ALA A 9 -14.46 3.87 -5.21
C ALA A 9 -15.54 4.93 -5.46
N LYS A 10 -16.56 4.60 -6.25
CA LYS A 10 -17.71 5.49 -6.52
C LYS A 10 -18.47 5.86 -5.25
N PHE A 11 -18.67 4.91 -4.35
CA PHE A 11 -19.34 5.14 -3.06
C PHE A 11 -18.58 6.18 -2.21
N TYR A 12 -17.24 6.14 -2.22
CA TYR A 12 -16.40 7.11 -1.52
C TYR A 12 -16.08 8.38 -2.32
N GLY A 13 -16.68 8.56 -3.49
CA GLY A 13 -16.45 9.74 -4.33
C GLY A 13 -15.13 9.75 -5.09
N PHE A 14 -14.50 8.58 -5.26
CA PHE A 14 -13.28 8.43 -6.05
C PHE A 14 -13.56 7.85 -7.43
N PHE A 15 -12.73 8.23 -8.40
CA PHE A 15 -12.67 7.57 -9.69
C PHE A 15 -11.62 6.46 -9.65
N ALA A 16 -11.99 5.27 -10.13
CA ALA A 16 -11.05 4.16 -10.34
C ALA A 16 -11.13 3.68 -11.79
N LYS A 17 -10.01 3.75 -12.49
CA LYS A 17 -9.85 3.23 -13.84
C LYS A 17 -9.42 1.74 -13.74
N VAL A 18 -10.40 0.85 -13.75
CA VAL A 18 -10.16 -0.59 -13.61
C VAL A 18 -10.46 -1.34 -14.92
N PRO A 19 -9.78 -2.45 -15.22
CA PRO A 19 -8.70 -3.05 -14.44
C PRO A 19 -7.40 -2.23 -14.44
N VAL A 20 -6.67 -2.26 -13.34
CA VAL A 20 -5.32 -1.68 -13.25
C VAL A 20 -4.25 -2.73 -13.57
N PRO A 21 -2.97 -2.36 -13.83
CA PRO A 21 -1.87 -3.31 -13.89
C PRO A 21 -1.84 -4.20 -12.64
N TYR A 22 -2.02 -5.50 -12.83
CA TYR A 22 -2.03 -6.50 -11.77
C TYR A 22 -1.89 -7.92 -12.36
N PRO A 23 -1.08 -8.82 -11.82
CA PRO A 23 -0.18 -8.61 -10.69
C PRO A 23 0.92 -7.58 -10.97
N LEU A 24 1.49 -6.99 -9.91
CA LEU A 24 2.58 -6.01 -10.05
C LEU A 24 3.90 -6.70 -10.34
N THR A 25 4.71 -6.10 -11.21
CA THR A 25 6.06 -6.57 -11.53
C THR A 25 7.00 -6.37 -10.33
N GLU A 26 6.96 -5.17 -9.72
CA GLU A 26 7.84 -4.77 -8.61
C GLU A 26 7.06 -4.68 -7.28
N PHE A 27 6.32 -5.75 -6.97
CA PHE A 27 5.48 -5.82 -5.80
C PHE A 27 6.24 -5.58 -4.48
N ASP A 28 7.35 -6.27 -4.29
CA ASP A 28 8.16 -6.16 -3.08
C ASP A 28 8.78 -4.78 -2.96
N LEU A 29 9.31 -4.23 -4.05
CA LEU A 29 9.94 -2.92 -4.07
C LEU A 29 8.95 -1.81 -3.71
N ALA A 30 7.73 -1.84 -4.24
CA ALA A 30 6.69 -0.88 -3.89
C ALA A 30 6.43 -0.82 -2.38
N ASN A 31 6.38 -1.97 -1.74
CA ASN A 31 6.17 -2.08 -0.29
C ASN A 31 7.42 -1.67 0.52
N LYS A 32 8.62 -2.02 0.07
CA LYS A 32 9.88 -1.60 0.71
C LYS A 32 10.06 -0.08 0.69
N ILE A 33 9.74 0.56 -0.42
CA ILE A 33 9.74 2.03 -0.52
C ILE A 33 8.73 2.65 0.46
N ALA A 34 7.54 2.05 0.59
CA ALA A 34 6.55 2.50 1.57
C ALA A 34 7.06 2.38 3.02
N ILE A 35 7.71 1.27 3.38
CA ILE A 35 8.31 1.06 4.71
C ILE A 35 9.38 2.11 4.98
N LEU A 36 10.29 2.34 4.03
CA LEU A 36 11.31 3.38 4.12
C LEU A 36 10.68 4.75 4.33
N GLY A 37 9.69 5.08 3.51
CA GLY A 37 8.98 6.34 3.58
C GLY A 37 8.28 6.59 4.90
N LEU A 38 7.61 5.57 5.45
CA LEU A 38 6.98 5.65 6.76
C LEU A 38 8.00 5.89 7.88
N LYS A 39 9.19 5.30 7.77
CA LYS A 39 10.29 5.53 8.71
C LYS A 39 10.89 6.94 8.57
N GLU A 40 10.95 7.49 7.38
CA GLU A 40 11.55 8.80 7.10
C GLU A 40 10.53 9.96 7.07
N GLY A 41 9.21 9.67 7.24
CA GLY A 41 8.16 10.67 7.39
C GLY A 41 7.45 11.08 6.10
N TRP A 42 7.84 10.57 4.94
CA TRP A 42 7.19 10.87 3.64
C TRP A 42 6.32 9.73 3.10
N GLY A 43 6.23 8.62 3.83
CA GLY A 43 5.59 7.38 3.36
C GLY A 43 4.09 7.50 3.10
N VAL A 44 3.36 8.28 3.90
CA VAL A 44 1.92 8.48 3.69
C VAL A 44 1.66 9.15 2.34
N GLU A 45 2.45 10.16 1.98
CA GLU A 45 2.29 10.84 0.69
C GLU A 45 2.74 9.97 -0.48
N TYR A 46 3.81 9.17 -0.32
CA TYR A 46 4.21 8.17 -1.30
C TYR A 46 3.07 7.17 -1.57
N ILE A 47 2.46 6.61 -0.52
CA ILE A 47 1.36 5.65 -0.64
C ILE A 47 0.18 6.30 -1.37
N ARG A 48 -0.21 7.52 -0.98
CA ARG A 48 -1.29 8.27 -1.61
C ARG A 48 -1.05 8.51 -3.09
N LEU A 49 0.13 9.00 -3.47
CA LEU A 49 0.51 9.24 -4.86
C LEU A 49 0.55 7.94 -5.66
N THR A 50 1.12 6.88 -5.09
CA THR A 50 1.19 5.57 -5.73
C THR A 50 -0.19 5.01 -6.06
N TYR A 51 -1.10 4.99 -5.08
CA TYR A 51 -2.48 4.53 -5.31
C TYR A 51 -3.25 5.39 -6.30
N LYS A 52 -3.10 6.73 -6.22
CA LYS A 52 -3.73 7.65 -7.18
C LYS A 52 -3.25 7.35 -8.61
N ARG A 53 -1.95 7.25 -8.81
CA ARG A 53 -1.38 6.99 -10.14
C ARG A 53 -1.72 5.59 -10.64
N TRP A 54 -1.78 4.61 -9.75
CA TRP A 54 -2.16 3.25 -10.10
C TRP A 54 -3.63 3.15 -10.50
N PHE A 55 -4.54 3.57 -9.62
CA PHE A 55 -5.98 3.38 -9.83
C PHE A 55 -6.67 4.45 -10.68
N GLN A 56 -6.11 5.65 -10.81
CA GLN A 56 -6.72 6.70 -11.62
C GLN A 56 -6.01 6.89 -12.96
N GLU A 57 -4.71 6.64 -13.04
CA GLU A 57 -3.91 6.87 -14.25
C GLU A 57 -3.47 5.55 -14.92
N GLY A 58 -3.62 4.41 -14.26
CA GLY A 58 -3.21 3.09 -14.76
C GLY A 58 -1.69 2.89 -14.80
N LYS A 59 -0.94 3.63 -13.97
CA LYS A 59 0.51 3.55 -13.87
C LYS A 59 0.93 2.54 -12.82
N GLU A 60 1.74 1.57 -13.22
CA GLU A 60 2.19 0.50 -12.32
C GLU A 60 3.09 1.04 -11.20
N PRO A 61 2.86 0.65 -9.94
CA PRO A 61 3.72 1.01 -8.81
C PRO A 61 5.17 0.52 -8.96
N ALA A 62 6.11 1.33 -8.51
CA ALA A 62 7.55 1.03 -8.45
C ALA A 62 8.23 0.70 -9.78
N VAL A 63 7.58 0.94 -10.91
CA VAL A 63 8.12 0.75 -12.26
C VAL A 63 8.45 2.10 -12.88
N GLU A 64 9.51 2.14 -13.70
CA GLU A 64 9.86 3.35 -14.45
C GLU A 64 8.86 3.61 -15.60
N PRO A 65 8.60 4.87 -15.98
CA PRO A 65 9.10 6.11 -15.36
C PRO A 65 8.30 6.56 -14.12
N ASN A 66 7.26 5.82 -13.73
CA ASN A 66 6.32 6.21 -12.68
C ASN A 66 7.01 6.45 -11.33
N ILE A 67 7.95 5.59 -10.94
CA ILE A 67 8.63 5.75 -9.65
C ILE A 67 9.54 6.99 -9.62
N SER A 68 10.25 7.27 -10.70
CA SER A 68 11.07 8.48 -10.83
C SER A 68 10.23 9.76 -10.75
N GLU A 69 9.05 9.76 -11.36
CA GLU A 69 8.11 10.87 -11.30
C GLU A 69 7.58 11.09 -9.88
N ILE A 70 7.27 10.02 -9.14
CA ILE A 70 6.83 10.09 -7.74
C ILE A 70 7.97 10.65 -6.86
N PHE A 71 9.19 10.15 -7.01
CA PHE A 71 10.32 10.65 -6.23
C PHE A 71 10.60 12.13 -6.49
N LYS A 72 10.48 12.56 -7.73
CA LYS A 72 10.59 13.99 -8.08
C LYS A 72 9.53 14.85 -7.38
N LEU A 73 8.28 14.39 -7.36
CA LEU A 73 7.18 15.08 -6.66
C LEU A 73 7.42 15.19 -5.14
N LEU A 74 8.10 14.20 -4.58
CA LEU A 74 8.43 14.15 -3.15
C LEU A 74 9.78 14.79 -2.82
N ASN A 75 10.47 15.38 -3.80
CA ASN A 75 11.83 15.93 -3.67
C ASN A 75 12.85 14.91 -3.11
N LEU A 76 12.73 13.65 -3.52
CA LEU A 76 13.63 12.57 -3.12
C LEU A 76 14.71 12.34 -4.17
N ASP A 77 15.92 12.07 -3.72
CA ASP A 77 17.00 11.57 -4.56
C ASP A 77 16.72 10.12 -4.96
N HIS A 78 16.66 9.85 -6.26
CA HIS A 78 16.27 8.55 -6.79
C HIS A 78 17.23 7.44 -6.39
N GLU A 79 18.52 7.62 -6.67
CA GLU A 79 19.54 6.60 -6.42
C GLU A 79 19.66 6.30 -4.92
N LYS A 80 19.75 7.34 -4.11
CA LYS A 80 19.82 7.22 -2.66
C LYS A 80 18.60 6.52 -2.08
N THR A 81 17.41 6.85 -2.54
CA THR A 81 16.16 6.26 -2.07
C THR A 81 16.06 4.79 -2.45
N MET A 82 16.41 4.45 -3.69
CA MET A 82 16.42 3.06 -4.17
C MET A 82 17.44 2.21 -3.42
N ASN A 83 18.64 2.73 -3.19
CA ASN A 83 19.67 2.03 -2.43
C ASN A 83 19.22 1.76 -0.98
N LYS A 84 18.60 2.74 -0.32
CA LYS A 84 18.04 2.56 1.02
C LYS A 84 16.88 1.55 1.05
N ALA A 85 15.96 1.62 0.09
CA ALA A 85 14.81 0.71 0.03
C ALA A 85 15.23 -0.75 -0.17
N ASN A 86 16.34 -0.99 -0.86
CA ASN A 86 16.91 -2.32 -1.08
C ASN A 86 17.95 -2.76 -0.03
N ALA A 87 18.24 -1.89 0.95
CA ALA A 87 19.20 -2.22 2.00
C ALA A 87 18.62 -3.22 3.02
N GLU A 88 19.51 -3.95 3.67
CA GLU A 88 19.18 -5.01 4.63
C GLU A 88 18.19 -4.56 5.73
N PRO A 89 18.30 -3.38 6.36
CA PRO A 89 17.36 -2.96 7.39
C PRO A 89 15.91 -2.90 6.91
N ILE A 90 15.67 -2.45 5.67
CA ILE A 90 14.32 -2.38 5.10
C ILE A 90 13.84 -3.75 4.65
N ASN A 91 14.71 -4.59 4.09
CA ASN A 91 14.39 -5.98 3.78
C ASN A 91 13.95 -6.75 5.03
N ASN A 92 14.69 -6.62 6.12
CA ASN A 92 14.34 -7.26 7.40
C ASN A 92 12.98 -6.77 7.95
N MET A 93 12.69 -5.48 7.84
CA MET A 93 11.37 -4.94 8.23
C MET A 93 10.24 -5.47 7.35
N TYR A 94 10.47 -5.56 6.04
CA TYR A 94 9.49 -6.12 5.10
C TYR A 94 9.17 -7.58 5.42
N GLU A 95 10.20 -8.40 5.66
CA GLU A 95 10.04 -9.80 6.04
C GLU A 95 9.35 -9.96 7.40
N ALA A 96 9.72 -9.15 8.38
CA ALA A 96 9.10 -9.16 9.70
C ALA A 96 7.60 -8.82 9.62
N ASN A 97 7.22 -7.80 8.85
CA ASN A 97 5.83 -7.43 8.63
C ASN A 97 5.05 -8.55 7.94
N THR A 98 5.63 -9.18 6.92
CA THR A 98 5.02 -10.31 6.21
C THR A 98 4.82 -11.50 7.13
N ASN A 99 5.79 -11.83 7.96
CA ASN A 99 5.69 -12.92 8.93
C ASN A 99 4.65 -12.62 10.01
N LEU A 100 4.58 -11.39 10.49
CA LEU A 100 3.52 -10.97 11.41
C LEU A 100 2.13 -11.13 10.79
N ALA A 101 1.95 -10.73 9.53
CA ALA A 101 0.69 -10.92 8.81
C ALA A 101 0.30 -12.40 8.73
N ARG A 102 1.26 -13.29 8.43
CA ARG A 102 1.04 -14.74 8.43
C ARG A 102 0.64 -15.28 9.80
N GLN A 103 1.33 -14.87 10.86
CA GLN A 103 1.02 -15.25 12.24
C GLN A 103 -0.39 -14.80 12.64
N LYS A 104 -0.79 -13.61 12.22
CA LYS A 104 -2.13 -13.04 12.43
C LYS A 104 -3.18 -13.61 11.48
N LYS A 105 -2.82 -14.54 10.59
CA LYS A 105 -3.71 -15.18 9.60
C LYS A 105 -4.40 -14.16 8.69
N ILE A 106 -3.71 -13.07 8.35
CA ILE A 106 -4.19 -12.08 7.39
C ILE A 106 -4.09 -12.67 5.99
N PHE A 107 -5.18 -12.71 5.27
CA PHE A 107 -5.28 -13.26 3.90
C PHE A 107 -5.72 -12.25 2.85
N GLY A 108 -5.99 -11.02 3.26
CA GLY A 108 -6.44 -9.96 2.35
C GLY A 108 -6.26 -8.57 2.93
N SER A 109 -6.31 -7.56 2.06
CA SER A 109 -6.17 -6.15 2.42
C SER A 109 -7.41 -5.37 1.95
N PRO A 110 -7.93 -4.42 2.76
CA PRO A 110 -7.49 -4.11 4.12
C PRO A 110 -7.96 -5.16 5.13
N THR A 111 -7.21 -5.33 6.22
CA THR A 111 -7.63 -6.10 7.39
C THR A 111 -7.40 -5.26 8.64
N PHE A 112 -8.43 -5.10 9.45
CA PHE A 112 -8.37 -4.44 10.74
C PHE A 112 -8.27 -5.50 11.83
N ILE A 113 -7.43 -5.28 12.83
CA ILE A 113 -7.21 -6.23 13.92
C ILE A 113 -7.46 -5.54 15.25
N TYR A 114 -8.32 -6.14 16.07
CA TYR A 114 -8.46 -5.78 17.46
C TYR A 114 -8.27 -7.01 18.34
N LYS A 115 -7.27 -6.96 19.23
CA LYS A 115 -6.83 -8.12 20.02
C LYS A 115 -6.45 -9.29 19.10
N ASN A 116 -7.24 -10.35 19.07
CA ASN A 116 -7.00 -11.55 18.24
C ASN A 116 -8.05 -11.75 17.15
N GLU A 117 -8.89 -10.75 16.88
CA GLU A 117 -9.95 -10.83 15.89
C GLU A 117 -9.64 -10.01 14.65
N ASN A 118 -9.85 -10.61 13.49
CA ASN A 118 -9.62 -10.03 12.18
C ASN A 118 -10.93 -9.59 11.55
N PHE A 119 -10.97 -8.38 11.04
CA PHE A 119 -12.07 -7.80 10.27
C PHE A 119 -11.54 -7.50 8.88
N TRP A 120 -11.85 -8.36 7.92
CA TRP A 120 -11.37 -8.25 6.56
C TRP A 120 -12.35 -7.51 5.66
N GLY A 121 -11.88 -6.47 5.00
CA GLY A 121 -12.60 -5.65 4.05
C GLY A 121 -12.70 -4.19 4.48
N ASP A 122 -12.80 -3.29 3.52
CA ASP A 122 -12.97 -1.86 3.78
C ASP A 122 -14.32 -1.54 4.44
N ASP A 123 -15.32 -2.36 4.20
CA ASP A 123 -16.66 -2.31 4.80
C ASP A 123 -16.71 -2.82 6.25
N ARG A 124 -15.61 -3.36 6.77
CA ARG A 124 -15.50 -3.88 8.15
C ARG A 124 -14.81 -2.96 9.14
N MET A 125 -14.33 -1.80 8.69
CA MET A 125 -13.67 -0.84 9.56
C MET A 125 -14.57 -0.38 10.71
N GLU A 126 -15.82 -0.01 10.41
CA GLU A 126 -16.76 0.45 11.43
C GLU A 126 -17.14 -0.65 12.44
N ASP A 127 -17.27 -1.89 11.96
CA ASP A 127 -17.52 -3.03 12.84
C ASP A 127 -16.35 -3.27 13.79
N SER A 128 -15.11 -3.17 13.28
CA SER A 128 -13.91 -3.31 14.12
C SER A 128 -13.82 -2.23 15.19
N ILE A 129 -14.19 -0.98 14.85
CA ILE A 129 -14.22 0.15 15.79
C ILE A 129 -15.31 -0.05 16.86
N LYS A 130 -16.50 -0.48 16.46
CA LYS A 130 -17.59 -0.78 17.41
C LYS A 130 -17.19 -1.89 18.36
N TRP A 131 -16.58 -2.94 17.84
CA TRP A 131 -16.10 -4.08 18.63
C TRP A 131 -15.03 -3.67 19.65
N ALA A 132 -14.12 -2.78 19.25
CA ALA A 132 -13.06 -2.28 20.11
C ALA A 132 -13.56 -1.41 21.28
N LYS A 133 -14.79 -0.88 21.19
CA LYS A 133 -15.40 -0.03 22.24
C LYS A 133 -16.21 -0.81 23.28
N ASN A 134 -16.47 -2.10 23.01
CA ASN A 134 -17.14 -3.01 23.93
C ASN A 134 -16.12 -3.76 24.78
#